data_bb81e9db556e9b849b805e906f6d94fd
#
_entry.id   bb81e9db556e9b849b805e906f6d94fd
#
_cell.length_a   1.000
_cell.length_b   1.000
_cell.length_c   1.000
_cell.angle_alpha   90.00
_cell.angle_beta   90.00
_cell.angle_gamma   90.00
#
_symmetry.space_group_name_H-M   'P 1'
#
loop_
_entity.id
_entity.type
_entity.pdbx_description
1 polymer ?
#
loop_
_entity_poly.entity_id
_entity_poly.type
_entity_poly.pdbx_seq_one_letter_code
_entity_poly.pdbx_strand_id
1 'polypeptide(L)'
;NKLYGGVFYDRLIQESGKEELVIKVRPAQREQLSGKAEKLITIYGFVNRKVRPDSVIGVSLDLESVLNVEESKVSEDEKQFWNLQREKAQSGKKDVSLLFKNRLFSNEKPRVALLWATSSCTRTEFNNAAGNAAQSIEFVQLDTTFANIAQTVRTLKEVDGKYDAVALVRGGGSGLEVFNNNDLLGTIVRMKSAVISAVGHAEEKHNLKLLAD
;
A
#
# COMPACT_ATOMS: atom_id res chain seq x y z
N ASN A 1 8.46 -0.26 -20.82
CA ASN A 1 8.02 0.99 -21.46
C ASN A 1 7.80 0.76 -22.95
N LYS A 2 6.56 0.89 -23.43
CA LYS A 2 6.22 0.71 -24.86
C LYS A 2 6.15 2.07 -25.54
N LEU A 3 6.66 2.15 -26.77
CA LEU A 3 6.46 3.29 -27.66
C LEU A 3 5.01 3.27 -28.15
N TYR A 4 4.27 4.33 -27.93
CA TYR A 4 2.89 4.45 -28.34
C TYR A 4 2.69 5.79 -29.06
N GLY A 5 2.28 5.77 -30.34
CA GLY A 5 2.09 6.98 -31.12
C GLY A 5 3.34 7.86 -31.25
N GLY A 6 4.55 7.28 -31.26
CA GLY A 6 5.81 8.01 -31.38
C GLY A 6 6.34 8.62 -30.06
N VAL A 7 5.71 8.34 -28.91
CA VAL A 7 6.15 8.80 -27.60
C VAL A 7 6.19 7.67 -26.61
N PHE A 8 7.06 7.80 -25.58
CA PHE A 8 7.08 6.93 -24.42
C PHE A 8 6.24 7.57 -23.31
N TYR A 9 5.64 6.72 -22.47
CA TYR A 9 4.93 7.14 -21.28
C TYR A 9 5.71 6.64 -20.07
N ASP A 10 6.30 7.56 -19.34
CA ASP A 10 7.01 7.28 -18.08
C ASP A 10 6.22 7.88 -16.91
N ARG A 11 6.57 7.51 -15.69
CA ARG A 11 5.94 8.04 -14.48
C ARG A 11 6.95 8.78 -13.66
N LEU A 12 6.58 9.95 -13.21
CA LEU A 12 7.27 10.69 -12.19
C LEU A 12 6.55 10.49 -10.86
N ILE A 13 7.33 10.24 -9.83
CA ILE A 13 6.84 10.20 -8.46
C ILE A 13 7.30 11.49 -7.81
N GLN A 14 6.39 12.21 -7.18
CA GLN A 14 6.74 13.42 -6.45
C GLN A 14 7.69 13.07 -5.29
N GLU A 15 8.57 13.99 -4.88
CA GLU A 15 9.50 13.80 -3.77
C GLU A 15 8.82 13.31 -2.47
N SER A 16 7.55 13.67 -2.28
CA SER A 16 6.72 13.16 -1.17
C SER A 16 6.30 11.70 -1.30
N GLY A 17 6.56 11.04 -2.44
CA GLY A 17 6.17 9.65 -2.72
C GLY A 17 4.66 9.41 -2.89
N LYS A 18 3.84 10.47 -2.88
CA LYS A 18 2.37 10.33 -2.78
C LYS A 18 1.62 10.49 -4.10
N GLU A 19 2.23 11.15 -5.06
CA GLU A 19 1.57 11.48 -6.31
C GLU A 19 2.40 11.01 -7.50
N GLU A 20 1.73 10.37 -8.45
CA GLU A 20 2.31 9.96 -9.72
C GLU A 20 1.81 10.87 -10.83
N LEU A 21 2.73 11.40 -11.63
CA LEU A 21 2.43 12.14 -12.84
C LEU A 21 2.91 11.35 -14.05
N VAL A 22 2.01 11.11 -14.99
CA VAL A 22 2.38 10.52 -16.28
C VAL A 22 3.06 11.57 -17.13
N ILE A 23 4.29 11.28 -17.57
CA ILE A 23 5.01 12.12 -18.54
C ILE A 23 5.06 11.47 -19.89
N LYS A 24 4.92 12.28 -20.94
CA LYS A 24 5.15 11.89 -22.33
C LYS A 24 6.53 12.32 -22.75
N VAL A 25 7.32 11.37 -23.18
CA VAL A 25 8.75 11.55 -23.49
C VAL A 25 8.98 11.18 -24.95
N ARG A 26 9.52 12.11 -25.75
CA ARG A 26 9.93 11.82 -27.12
C ARG A 26 11.22 10.98 -27.12
N PRO A 27 11.49 10.19 -28.19
CA PRO A 27 12.68 9.36 -28.25
C PRO A 27 13.99 10.10 -27.96
N ALA A 28 14.16 11.31 -28.51
CA ALA A 28 15.35 12.12 -28.30
C ALA A 28 15.53 12.58 -26.83
N GLN A 29 14.47 12.76 -26.09
CA GLN A 29 14.50 13.15 -24.68
C GLN A 29 14.71 11.94 -23.75
N ARG A 30 14.39 10.74 -24.26
CA ARG A 30 14.54 9.53 -23.48
C ARG A 30 15.99 9.22 -23.13
N GLU A 31 16.92 9.52 -24.01
CA GLU A 31 18.36 9.36 -23.73
C GLU A 31 18.80 10.22 -22.53
N GLN A 32 18.24 11.43 -22.41
CA GLN A 32 18.50 12.31 -21.27
C GLN A 32 18.00 11.76 -19.94
N LEU A 33 17.01 10.88 -19.98
CA LEU A 33 16.44 10.19 -18.82
C LEU A 33 17.03 8.79 -18.60
N SER A 34 17.82 8.28 -19.56
CA SER A 34 18.44 6.96 -19.46
C SER A 34 19.44 6.90 -18.29
N GLY A 35 19.35 5.85 -17.48
CA GLY A 35 20.17 5.70 -16.29
C GLY A 35 19.86 6.66 -15.14
N LYS A 36 18.75 7.39 -15.24
CA LYS A 36 18.31 8.36 -14.23
C LYS A 36 17.06 7.90 -13.45
N ALA A 37 16.73 6.61 -13.55
CA ALA A 37 15.73 6.01 -12.69
C ALA A 37 16.13 6.20 -11.22
N GLU A 38 15.16 6.55 -10.38
CA GLU A 38 15.35 6.77 -8.94
C GLU A 38 16.22 8.00 -8.58
N LYS A 39 16.46 8.90 -9.53
CA LYS A 39 17.12 10.19 -9.27
C LYS A 39 16.09 11.33 -9.18
N LEU A 40 16.42 12.34 -8.40
CA LEU A 40 15.65 13.57 -8.41
C LEU A 40 15.95 14.34 -9.70
N ILE A 41 14.92 14.67 -10.45
CA ILE A 41 15.06 15.40 -11.71
C ILE A 41 14.21 16.67 -11.67
N THR A 42 14.76 17.76 -12.17
CA THR A 42 13.99 18.98 -12.47
C THR A 42 13.70 18.99 -13.95
N ILE A 43 12.42 19.06 -14.30
CA ILE A 43 11.96 19.05 -15.68
C ILE A 43 11.12 20.27 -16.00
N TYR A 44 11.11 20.62 -17.27
CA TYR A 44 10.22 21.61 -17.85
C TYR A 44 9.37 20.94 -18.92
N GLY A 45 8.08 21.27 -18.96
CA GLY A 45 7.16 20.73 -19.95
C GLY A 45 5.77 21.34 -19.87
N PHE A 46 4.89 20.92 -20.76
CA PHE A 46 3.52 21.39 -20.87
C PHE A 46 2.55 20.43 -20.22
N VAL A 47 1.72 20.95 -19.32
CA VAL A 47 0.67 20.16 -18.65
C VAL A 47 -0.51 20.05 -19.59
N ASN A 48 -0.89 18.80 -19.91
CA ASN A 48 -2.07 18.47 -20.67
C ASN A 48 -3.13 17.86 -19.79
N ARG A 49 -4.36 18.30 -19.99
CA ARG A 49 -5.54 17.78 -19.31
C ARG A 49 -6.50 17.21 -20.34
N LYS A 50 -6.92 15.96 -20.14
CA LYS A 50 -7.87 15.28 -21.01
C LYS A 50 -8.99 14.66 -20.18
N VAL A 51 -10.22 14.97 -20.55
CA VAL A 51 -11.39 14.29 -19.98
C VAL A 51 -11.51 12.93 -20.65
N ARG A 52 -11.56 11.87 -19.85
CA ARG A 52 -11.76 10.50 -20.33
C ARG A 52 -13.27 10.23 -20.52
N PRO A 53 -13.64 9.17 -21.28
CA PRO A 53 -15.03 8.80 -21.47
C PRO A 53 -15.80 8.50 -20.17
N ASP A 54 -15.08 8.09 -19.12
CA ASP A 54 -15.59 7.85 -17.76
C ASP A 54 -15.74 9.14 -16.90
N SER A 55 -15.65 10.30 -17.54
CA SER A 55 -15.65 11.63 -16.90
C SER A 55 -14.48 11.89 -15.94
N VAL A 56 -13.47 11.03 -15.90
CA VAL A 56 -12.26 11.24 -15.12
C VAL A 56 -11.30 12.17 -15.88
N ILE A 57 -10.78 13.16 -15.16
CA ILE A 57 -9.78 14.09 -15.71
C ILE A 57 -8.40 13.43 -15.61
N GLY A 58 -7.86 13.05 -16.77
CA GLY A 58 -6.47 12.61 -16.88
C GLY A 58 -5.53 13.80 -17.03
N VAL A 59 -4.49 13.86 -16.22
CA VAL A 59 -3.41 14.86 -16.32
C VAL A 59 -2.15 14.17 -16.82
N SER A 60 -1.45 14.79 -17.74
CA SER A 60 -0.14 14.34 -18.21
C SER A 60 0.75 15.53 -18.51
N LEU A 61 2.07 15.34 -18.45
CA LEU A 61 3.05 16.35 -18.79
C LEU A 61 3.78 15.93 -20.06
N ASP A 62 3.76 16.79 -21.06
CA ASP A 62 4.58 16.63 -22.27
C ASP A 62 5.97 17.21 -21.96
N LEU A 63 6.97 16.34 -21.82
CA LEU A 63 8.33 16.74 -21.47
C LEU A 63 8.93 17.59 -22.60
N GLU A 64 9.46 18.74 -22.25
CA GLU A 64 10.19 19.62 -23.15
C GLU A 64 11.71 19.54 -22.91
N SER A 65 12.13 19.64 -21.65
CA SER A 65 13.54 19.51 -21.29
C SER A 65 13.76 18.98 -19.87
N VAL A 66 14.91 18.37 -19.65
CA VAL A 66 15.44 18.02 -18.34
C VAL A 66 16.44 19.10 -17.94
N LEU A 67 16.14 19.85 -16.90
CA LEU A 67 16.93 21.01 -16.47
C LEU A 67 18.07 20.60 -15.53
N ASN A 68 17.79 19.73 -14.59
CA ASN A 68 18.77 19.26 -13.61
C ASN A 68 18.52 17.80 -13.24
N VAL A 69 19.60 17.11 -12.87
CA VAL A 69 19.56 15.75 -12.33
C VAL A 69 20.44 15.74 -11.10
N GLU A 70 19.83 15.62 -9.95
CA GLU A 70 20.55 15.47 -8.69
C GLU A 70 20.64 14.00 -8.31
N GLU A 71 21.69 13.60 -7.63
CA GLU A 71 21.71 12.30 -7.00
C GLU A 71 20.59 12.26 -5.97
N SER A 72 19.74 11.25 -6.10
CA SER A 72 18.55 11.10 -5.27
C SER A 72 18.92 11.14 -3.79
N LYS A 73 18.32 12.07 -3.05
CA LYS A 73 18.31 12.06 -1.58
C LYS A 73 17.34 11.03 -1.01
N VAL A 74 16.75 10.19 -1.88
CA VAL A 74 15.82 9.15 -1.47
C VAL A 74 16.56 8.15 -0.59
N SER A 75 16.07 7.99 0.60
CA SER A 75 16.63 7.03 1.57
C SER A 75 16.49 5.59 1.08
N GLU A 76 17.35 4.70 1.55
CA GLU A 76 17.21 3.26 1.24
C GLU A 76 15.87 2.71 1.72
N ASP A 77 15.33 3.22 2.82
CA ASP A 77 14.02 2.84 3.34
C ASP A 77 12.89 3.21 2.37
N GLU A 78 12.95 4.38 1.74
CA GLU A 78 11.96 4.78 0.73
C GLU A 78 12.06 3.93 -0.52
N LYS A 79 13.27 3.61 -0.98
CA LYS A 79 13.49 2.71 -2.12
C LYS A 79 12.93 1.31 -1.83
N GLN A 80 13.17 0.78 -0.63
CA GLN A 80 12.61 -0.49 -0.20
C GLN A 80 11.09 -0.45 -0.19
N PHE A 81 10.51 0.61 0.35
CA PHE A 81 9.05 0.77 0.36
C PHE A 81 8.45 0.80 -1.06
N TRP A 82 9.07 1.53 -2.00
CA TRP A 82 8.62 1.53 -3.40
C TRP A 82 8.73 0.16 -4.07
N ASN A 83 9.74 -0.62 -3.72
CA ASN A 83 9.83 -2.01 -4.19
C ASN A 83 8.69 -2.86 -3.63
N LEU A 84 8.33 -2.70 -2.37
CA LEU A 84 7.18 -3.38 -1.76
C LEU A 84 5.86 -2.97 -2.39
N GLN A 85 5.67 -1.70 -2.73
CA GLN A 85 4.49 -1.24 -3.47
C GLN A 85 4.41 -1.90 -4.86
N ARG A 86 5.55 -2.00 -5.54
CA ARG A 86 5.64 -2.66 -6.84
C ARG A 86 5.35 -4.16 -6.76
N GLU A 87 5.89 -4.84 -5.74
CA GLU A 87 5.62 -6.25 -5.42
C GLU A 87 4.12 -6.46 -5.14
N LYS A 88 3.52 -5.61 -4.33
CA LYS A 88 2.06 -5.67 -4.04
C LYS A 88 1.21 -5.40 -5.28
N ALA A 89 1.59 -4.45 -6.11
CA ALA A 89 0.88 -4.16 -7.36
C ALA A 89 0.95 -5.34 -8.36
N GLN A 90 2.04 -6.09 -8.37
CA GLN A 90 2.20 -7.28 -9.21
C GLN A 90 1.40 -8.48 -8.69
N SER A 91 1.40 -8.71 -7.39
CA SER A 91 0.63 -9.79 -6.76
C SER A 91 -0.87 -9.49 -6.69
N GLY A 92 -1.24 -8.21 -6.75
CA GLY A 92 -2.61 -7.73 -6.59
C GLY A 92 -3.05 -7.65 -5.12
N LYS A 93 -4.16 -6.97 -4.91
CA LYS A 93 -4.87 -6.97 -3.62
C LYS A 93 -5.88 -8.10 -3.60
N LYS A 94 -6.01 -8.77 -2.46
CA LYS A 94 -7.03 -9.79 -2.27
C LYS A 94 -8.37 -9.11 -2.00
N ASP A 95 -9.41 -9.57 -2.68
CA ASP A 95 -10.78 -9.11 -2.40
C ASP A 95 -11.31 -9.84 -1.16
N VAL A 96 -11.16 -9.18 0.00
CA VAL A 96 -11.61 -9.69 1.30
C VAL A 96 -13.12 -9.94 1.30
N SER A 97 -13.90 -9.07 0.64
CA SER A 97 -15.36 -9.23 0.56
C SER A 97 -15.74 -10.49 -0.21
N LEU A 98 -15.09 -10.72 -1.35
CA LEU A 98 -15.34 -11.92 -2.16
C LEU A 98 -14.91 -13.18 -1.42
N LEU A 99 -13.76 -13.14 -0.75
CA LEU A 99 -13.25 -14.26 0.04
C LEU A 99 -14.23 -14.63 1.16
N PHE A 100 -14.74 -13.66 1.90
CA PHE A 100 -15.73 -13.91 2.96
C PHE A 100 -17.07 -14.41 2.40
N LYS A 101 -17.56 -13.82 1.31
CA LYS A 101 -18.76 -14.30 0.63
C LYS A 101 -18.63 -15.76 0.21
N ASN A 102 -17.51 -16.15 -0.38
CA ASN A 102 -17.29 -17.52 -0.83
C ASN A 102 -17.31 -18.52 0.34
N ARG A 103 -16.71 -18.17 1.49
CA ARG A 103 -16.80 -18.99 2.70
C ARG A 103 -18.25 -19.16 3.17
N LEU A 104 -18.98 -18.07 3.27
CA LEU A 104 -20.38 -18.08 3.72
C LEU A 104 -21.29 -18.87 2.76
N PHE A 105 -21.07 -18.75 1.44
CA PHE A 105 -21.79 -19.56 0.45
C PHE A 105 -21.48 -21.05 0.57
N SER A 106 -20.27 -21.41 1.03
CA SER A 106 -19.91 -22.80 1.34
C SER A 106 -20.39 -23.24 2.72
N ASN A 107 -21.22 -22.45 3.40
CA ASN A 107 -21.71 -22.69 4.76
C ASN A 107 -20.58 -22.80 5.81
N GLU A 108 -19.45 -22.12 5.55
CA GLU A 108 -18.31 -22.01 6.44
C GLU A 108 -18.20 -20.59 6.97
N LYS A 109 -17.80 -20.43 8.24
CA LYS A 109 -17.51 -19.10 8.78
C LYS A 109 -16.11 -18.65 8.34
N PRO A 110 -15.97 -17.44 7.76
CA PRO A 110 -14.65 -16.85 7.56
C PRO A 110 -13.91 -16.74 8.90
N ARG A 111 -12.63 -17.06 8.91
CA ARG A 111 -11.78 -17.02 10.11
C ARG A 111 -10.82 -15.82 10.00
N VAL A 112 -10.88 -14.94 10.97
CA VAL A 112 -10.08 -13.71 11.01
C VAL A 112 -9.25 -13.67 12.28
N ALA A 113 -7.92 -13.62 12.13
CA ALA A 113 -7.03 -13.33 13.25
C ALA A 113 -7.00 -11.82 13.49
N LEU A 114 -7.31 -11.38 14.70
CA LEU A 114 -7.22 -9.99 15.12
C LEU A 114 -5.96 -9.80 15.97
N LEU A 115 -4.93 -9.15 15.40
CA LEU A 115 -3.75 -8.76 16.16
C LEU A 115 -4.04 -7.43 16.85
N TRP A 116 -4.13 -7.47 18.17
CA TRP A 116 -4.42 -6.32 19.02
C TRP A 116 -3.15 -5.73 19.63
N ALA A 117 -3.06 -4.41 19.65
CA ALA A 117 -2.10 -3.76 20.55
C ALA A 117 -2.51 -4.02 21.99
N THR A 118 -1.58 -4.52 22.81
CA THR A 118 -1.82 -4.87 24.21
C THR A 118 -2.41 -3.71 25.04
N SER A 119 -2.12 -2.46 24.66
CA SER A 119 -2.60 -1.23 25.31
C SER A 119 -3.86 -0.62 24.66
N SER A 120 -4.54 -1.33 23.76
CA SER A 120 -5.63 -0.75 22.97
C SER A 120 -6.94 -0.72 23.74
N CYS A 121 -7.56 0.46 23.83
CA CYS A 121 -8.94 0.65 24.33
C CYS A 121 -10.00 0.27 23.28
N THR A 122 -9.59 -0.07 22.06
CA THR A 122 -10.46 -0.23 20.88
C THR A 122 -11.27 -1.54 20.84
N ARG A 123 -11.09 -2.46 21.81
CA ARG A 123 -11.82 -3.75 21.80
C ARG A 123 -13.32 -3.57 21.92
N THR A 124 -13.76 -2.67 22.80
CA THR A 124 -15.19 -2.38 22.98
C THR A 124 -15.78 -1.75 21.71
N GLU A 125 -15.06 -0.80 21.11
CA GLU A 125 -15.47 -0.15 19.87
C GLU A 125 -15.55 -1.16 18.71
N PHE A 126 -14.58 -2.05 18.61
CA PHE A 126 -14.60 -3.11 17.61
C PHE A 126 -15.80 -4.05 17.81
N ASN A 127 -16.03 -4.54 19.03
CA ASN A 127 -17.14 -5.44 19.31
C ASN A 127 -18.48 -4.78 19.01
N ASN A 128 -18.63 -3.49 19.33
CA ASN A 128 -19.82 -2.72 18.99
C ASN A 128 -19.99 -2.56 17.47
N ALA A 129 -18.91 -2.29 16.75
CA ALA A 129 -18.92 -2.15 15.30
C ALA A 129 -19.15 -3.49 14.57
N ALA A 130 -18.60 -4.58 15.10
CA ALA A 130 -18.79 -5.93 14.56
C ALA A 130 -20.25 -6.37 14.67
N GLY A 131 -20.94 -6.01 15.75
CA GLY A 131 -22.36 -6.26 15.91
C GLY A 131 -22.80 -7.65 15.48
N ASN A 132 -23.80 -7.72 14.59
CA ASN A 132 -24.32 -9.01 14.07
C ASN A 132 -23.30 -9.76 13.18
N ALA A 133 -22.29 -9.10 12.60
CA ALA A 133 -21.26 -9.77 11.82
C ALA A 133 -20.43 -10.76 12.66
N ALA A 134 -20.34 -10.52 13.99
CA ALA A 134 -19.68 -11.44 14.92
C ALA A 134 -20.32 -12.84 14.96
N GLN A 135 -21.58 -12.95 14.54
CA GLN A 135 -22.27 -14.25 14.48
C GLN A 135 -21.86 -15.05 13.22
N SER A 136 -21.47 -14.36 12.16
CA SER A 136 -21.16 -14.95 10.86
C SER A 136 -19.66 -15.10 10.60
N ILE A 137 -18.79 -14.49 11.41
CA ILE A 137 -17.34 -14.52 11.27
C ILE A 137 -16.72 -15.04 12.57
N GLU A 138 -15.74 -15.93 12.44
CA GLU A 138 -14.94 -16.42 13.58
C GLU A 138 -13.76 -15.46 13.79
N PHE A 139 -13.78 -14.67 14.86
CA PHE A 139 -12.69 -13.81 15.27
C PHE A 139 -11.80 -14.47 16.31
N VAL A 140 -10.52 -14.61 16.00
CA VAL A 140 -9.50 -15.10 16.94
C VAL A 140 -8.62 -13.94 17.36
N GLN A 141 -8.65 -13.60 18.64
CA GLN A 141 -7.91 -12.46 19.18
C GLN A 141 -6.51 -12.87 19.61
N LEU A 142 -5.50 -12.14 19.17
CA LEU A 142 -4.09 -12.35 19.49
C LEU A 142 -3.50 -11.02 19.96
N ASP A 143 -2.99 -10.99 21.18
CA ASP A 143 -2.32 -9.81 21.73
C ASP A 143 -0.90 -9.69 21.19
N THR A 144 -0.51 -8.49 20.78
CA THR A 144 0.84 -8.20 20.32
C THR A 144 1.31 -6.81 20.77
N THR A 145 2.62 -6.63 20.78
CA THR A 145 3.24 -5.32 21.00
C THR A 145 3.80 -4.83 19.67
N PHE A 146 3.05 -4.02 18.92
CA PHE A 146 3.48 -3.53 17.61
C PHE A 146 4.82 -2.78 17.64
N ALA A 147 5.19 -2.17 18.77
CA ALA A 147 6.51 -1.55 18.94
C ALA A 147 7.66 -2.57 18.82
N ASN A 148 7.41 -3.86 19.08
CA ASN A 148 8.37 -4.94 18.85
C ASN A 148 8.14 -5.54 17.46
N ILE A 149 8.80 -4.98 16.46
CA ILE A 149 8.66 -5.41 15.05
C ILE A 149 9.00 -6.88 14.88
N ALA A 150 10.08 -7.37 15.48
CA ALA A 150 10.50 -8.77 15.34
C ALA A 150 9.43 -9.75 15.88
N GLN A 151 8.82 -9.42 17.02
CA GLN A 151 7.72 -10.20 17.57
C GLN A 151 6.49 -10.15 16.65
N THR A 152 6.11 -8.96 16.19
CA THR A 152 4.96 -8.80 15.29
C THR A 152 5.14 -9.59 13.99
N VAL A 153 6.32 -9.51 13.38
CA VAL A 153 6.67 -10.28 12.18
C VAL A 153 6.60 -11.77 12.42
N ARG A 154 7.10 -12.25 13.58
CA ARG A 154 6.98 -13.67 13.95
C ARG A 154 5.52 -14.08 14.05
N THR A 155 4.69 -13.33 14.78
CA THR A 155 3.26 -13.63 14.93
C THR A 155 2.55 -13.65 13.57
N LEU A 156 2.83 -12.69 12.69
CA LEU A 156 2.27 -12.67 11.34
C LEU A 156 2.63 -13.94 10.55
N LYS A 157 3.89 -14.37 10.59
CA LYS A 157 4.34 -15.61 9.93
C LYS A 157 3.68 -16.86 10.54
N GLU A 158 3.46 -16.88 11.85
CA GLU A 158 2.82 -18.00 12.53
C GLU A 158 1.33 -18.14 12.17
N VAL A 159 0.64 -17.03 11.90
CA VAL A 159 -0.79 -17.03 11.56
C VAL A 159 -1.05 -17.11 10.06
N ASP A 160 -0.05 -16.83 9.23
CA ASP A 160 -0.20 -16.80 7.78
C ASP A 160 -0.68 -18.14 7.21
N GLY A 161 -1.68 -18.09 6.35
CA GLY A 161 -2.31 -19.25 5.74
C GLY A 161 -3.20 -20.10 6.67
N LYS A 162 -3.28 -19.76 7.97
CA LYS A 162 -4.18 -20.43 8.94
C LYS A 162 -5.55 -19.74 9.04
N TYR A 163 -5.63 -18.50 8.59
CA TYR A 163 -6.81 -17.65 8.63
C TYR A 163 -7.09 -17.09 7.24
N ASP A 164 -8.35 -16.83 6.95
CA ASP A 164 -8.76 -16.20 5.69
C ASP A 164 -8.24 -14.75 5.62
N ALA A 165 -8.26 -14.07 6.75
CA ALA A 165 -7.68 -12.73 6.88
C ALA A 165 -6.99 -12.52 8.23
N VAL A 166 -6.05 -11.59 8.25
CA VAL A 166 -5.37 -11.11 9.45
C VAL A 166 -5.57 -9.60 9.53
N ALA A 167 -6.18 -9.14 10.61
CA ALA A 167 -6.41 -7.72 10.85
C ALA A 167 -5.43 -7.20 11.92
N LEU A 168 -4.69 -6.14 11.58
CA LEU A 168 -3.88 -5.39 12.54
C LEU A 168 -4.77 -4.31 13.14
N VAL A 169 -5.03 -4.40 14.44
CA VAL A 169 -5.99 -3.52 15.12
C VAL A 169 -5.30 -2.68 16.17
N ARG A 170 -5.30 -1.37 15.98
CA ARG A 170 -4.75 -0.39 16.90
C ARG A 170 -5.50 0.93 16.78
N GLY A 171 -5.84 1.54 17.91
CA GLY A 171 -6.34 2.92 17.95
C GLY A 171 -5.30 3.93 17.46
N GLY A 172 -5.72 5.17 17.30
CA GLY A 172 -4.85 6.29 16.94
C GLY A 172 -3.87 6.68 18.05
N GLY A 173 -3.14 7.77 17.82
CA GLY A 173 -2.16 8.34 18.74
C GLY A 173 -0.71 8.05 18.36
N SER A 174 0.22 8.32 19.26
CA SER A 174 1.67 8.18 19.03
C SER A 174 2.09 6.74 18.75
N GLY A 175 3.21 6.54 18.03
CA GLY A 175 3.80 5.23 17.75
C GLY A 175 3.17 4.53 16.55
N LEU A 176 2.47 5.26 15.65
CA LEU A 176 1.98 4.72 14.37
C LEU A 176 3.09 4.58 13.32
N GLU A 177 4.23 5.20 13.55
CA GLU A 177 5.42 5.12 12.70
C GLU A 177 5.94 3.69 12.52
N VAL A 178 5.67 2.79 13.47
CA VAL A 178 6.01 1.37 13.37
C VAL A 178 5.40 0.70 12.14
N PHE A 179 4.25 1.21 11.67
CA PHE A 179 3.56 0.71 10.47
C PHE A 179 4.16 1.22 9.16
N ASN A 180 5.27 1.97 9.23
CA ASN A 180 6.12 2.33 8.10
C ASN A 180 7.39 1.46 8.03
N ASN A 181 7.60 0.54 8.96
CA ASN A 181 8.77 -0.33 8.99
C ASN A 181 8.77 -1.33 7.84
N ASN A 182 9.83 -1.37 7.04
CA ASN A 182 9.91 -2.17 5.83
C ASN A 182 9.94 -3.68 6.06
N ASP A 183 10.45 -4.18 7.20
CA ASP A 183 10.43 -5.61 7.52
C ASP A 183 8.99 -6.08 7.81
N LEU A 184 8.24 -5.26 8.55
CA LEU A 184 6.82 -5.50 8.81
C LEU A 184 6.03 -5.48 7.49
N LEU A 185 6.22 -4.44 6.69
CA LEU A 185 5.52 -4.24 5.43
C LEU A 185 5.86 -5.34 4.42
N GLY A 186 7.12 -5.74 4.32
CA GLY A 186 7.57 -6.83 3.45
C GLY A 186 6.96 -8.19 3.85
N THR A 187 6.79 -8.42 5.15
CA THR A 187 6.08 -9.61 5.63
C THR A 187 4.62 -9.57 5.16
N ILE A 188 3.94 -8.45 5.35
CA ILE A 188 2.53 -8.24 4.98
C ILE A 188 2.29 -8.43 3.48
N VAL A 189 3.15 -7.86 2.64
CA VAL A 189 3.03 -7.97 1.17
C VAL A 189 3.07 -9.44 0.70
N ARG A 190 3.84 -10.29 1.40
CA ARG A 190 4.06 -11.70 1.02
C ARG A 190 3.12 -12.69 1.71
N MET A 191 2.22 -12.24 2.57
CA MET A 191 1.28 -13.11 3.26
C MET A 191 0.31 -13.79 2.29
N LYS A 192 -0.02 -15.05 2.57
CA LYS A 192 -1.08 -15.82 1.90
C LYS A 192 -2.46 -15.39 2.37
N SER A 193 -2.65 -15.19 3.66
CA SER A 193 -3.87 -14.61 4.24
C SER A 193 -4.07 -13.19 3.75
N ALA A 194 -5.32 -12.75 3.60
CA ALA A 194 -5.60 -11.35 3.33
C ALA A 194 -5.23 -10.48 4.55
N VAL A 195 -4.76 -9.27 4.33
CA VAL A 195 -4.35 -8.37 5.43
C VAL A 195 -5.25 -7.14 5.47
N ILE A 196 -5.84 -6.90 6.64
CA ILE A 196 -6.74 -5.77 6.89
C ILE A 196 -6.03 -4.80 7.83
N SER A 197 -5.95 -3.53 7.42
CA SER A 197 -5.46 -2.45 8.28
C SER A 197 -6.61 -1.78 9.01
N ALA A 198 -6.71 -2.04 10.32
CA ALA A 198 -7.61 -1.34 11.25
C ALA A 198 -6.77 -0.53 12.25
N VAL A 199 -5.87 0.31 11.72
CA VAL A 199 -4.87 1.08 12.47
C VAL A 199 -5.14 2.57 12.32
N GLY A 200 -5.16 3.27 13.45
CA GLY A 200 -5.33 4.72 13.51
C GLY A 200 -6.70 5.21 13.04
N HIS A 201 -6.86 6.54 13.00
CA HIS A 201 -8.05 7.17 12.44
C HIS A 201 -7.99 7.23 10.90
N ALA A 202 -9.12 7.53 10.25
CA ALA A 202 -9.23 7.57 8.79
C ALA A 202 -8.23 8.52 8.14
N GLU A 203 -7.92 9.63 8.79
CA GLU A 203 -7.01 10.68 8.29
C GLU A 203 -5.52 10.40 8.56
N GLU A 204 -5.20 9.47 9.47
CA GLU A 204 -3.82 9.15 9.79
C GLU A 204 -3.17 8.36 8.65
N LYS A 205 -2.01 8.84 8.20
CA LYS A 205 -1.28 8.28 7.05
C LYS A 205 -0.15 7.39 7.55
N HIS A 206 -0.17 6.15 7.13
CA HIS A 206 0.94 5.21 7.31
C HIS A 206 0.98 4.21 6.13
N ASN A 207 2.16 3.68 5.86
CA ASN A 207 2.43 2.88 4.68
C ASN A 207 1.64 1.55 4.65
N LEU A 208 1.29 1.00 5.81
CA LEU A 208 0.46 -0.20 5.91
C LEU A 208 -0.87 -0.06 5.16
N LYS A 209 -1.54 1.11 5.22
CA LYS A 209 -2.81 1.35 4.50
C LYS A 209 -2.68 1.21 2.98
N LEU A 210 -1.50 1.47 2.43
CA LEU A 210 -1.25 1.36 1.00
C LEU A 210 -1.05 -0.09 0.55
N LEU A 211 -0.53 -0.95 1.44
CA LEU A 211 -0.12 -2.33 1.16
C LEU A 211 -1.11 -3.38 1.65
N ALA A 212 -2.03 -3.05 2.56
CA ALA A 212 -3.12 -3.92 2.98
C ALA A 212 -4.10 -4.20 1.82
N ASP A 213 -4.86 -5.30 1.95
CA ASP A 213 -5.84 -5.78 0.97
C ASP A 213 -7.17 -5.01 0.99
#